data_8c23e4aca032b4c8d65a71a451a9e1c1
#
_entry.id   8c23e4aca032b4c8d65a71a451a9e1c1
#
_cell.length_a   1.000
_cell.length_b   1.000
_cell.length_c   1.000
_cell.angle_alpha   90.00
_cell.angle_beta   90.00
_cell.angle_gamma   90.00
#
_symmetry.space_group_name_H-M   'P 1'
#
loop_
_entity.id
_entity.type
_entity.pdbx_description
1 polymer ?
#
loop_
_entity_poly.entity_id
_entity_poly.type
_entity_poly.pdbx_seq_one_letter_code
_entity_poly.pdbx_strand_id
1 'polypeptide(L)'
;MDLGADRLHKDSGMFHVTLDPEGPGVIRLHLRRPEKKFWNFFGRPRLSMLWINGTQLLLLEDSASDIVQALIETVGDETRPGEEVSLEAWLRIKREIAKRVHSLYPGTPISRIEEDIDYIYGLIVELSKGACPREKGVEGEIISSKEWQAPARMDLLISSMKGSGCQNACSWCYASDMPDIPELDTASWKKVLDLLWQAGIPHIDFTGGEPTTRPDLLELVEYAEKFVTGLITNGRAMSRLAKDLKRVSLDYVQISIES
;
A
#
# COMPACT_ATOMS: atom_id res chain seq x y z
N MET A 1 -13.26 20.30 -10.33
CA MET A 1 -12.49 20.33 -9.06
C MET A 1 -11.39 19.34 -9.22
N ASP A 2 -10.21 19.86 -9.25
CA ASP A 2 -8.98 19.14 -9.56
C ASP A 2 -8.61 18.26 -8.38
N LEU A 3 -8.88 16.95 -8.49
CA LEU A 3 -8.59 15.99 -7.43
C LEU A 3 -7.32 15.22 -7.79
N GLY A 4 -6.18 15.83 -7.46
CA GLY A 4 -5.06 15.05 -6.99
C GLY A 4 -4.10 14.43 -7.99
N ALA A 5 -3.68 15.16 -9.03
CA ALA A 5 -2.49 14.82 -9.83
C ALA A 5 -1.15 15.04 -9.09
N ASP A 6 -1.17 15.52 -7.84
CA ASP A 6 0.01 16.03 -7.12
C ASP A 6 0.53 15.11 -5.99
N ARG A 7 0.26 13.79 -6.02
CA ARG A 7 0.71 12.92 -4.92
C ARG A 7 1.76 11.89 -5.32
N LEU A 8 2.80 12.35 -6.00
CA LEU A 8 4.07 11.63 -6.08
C LEU A 8 4.99 12.15 -4.98
N HIS A 9 4.94 11.56 -3.79
CA HIS A 9 5.93 11.89 -2.75
C HIS A 9 7.28 11.26 -3.09
N LYS A 10 8.19 12.08 -3.63
CA LYS A 10 9.55 11.68 -4.00
C LYS A 10 10.47 11.39 -2.80
N ASP A 11 10.10 11.80 -1.59
CA ASP A 11 11.03 11.86 -0.46
C ASP A 11 11.02 10.67 0.50
N SER A 12 10.12 9.70 0.35
CA SER A 12 10.00 8.61 1.33
C SER A 12 10.43 7.23 0.83
N GLY A 13 10.85 7.08 -0.43
CA GLY A 13 11.16 5.76 -1.00
C GLY A 13 9.94 4.87 -1.18
N MET A 14 8.74 5.40 -0.98
CA MET A 14 7.46 4.76 -1.29
C MET A 14 6.77 5.56 -2.39
N PHE A 15 6.28 4.84 -3.40
CA PHE A 15 5.52 5.41 -4.49
C PHE A 15 4.11 4.82 -4.44
N HIS A 16 3.11 5.69 -4.44
CA HIS A 16 1.71 5.32 -4.48
C HIS A 16 1.16 5.67 -5.86
N VAL A 17 0.80 4.65 -6.63
CA VAL A 17 0.13 4.85 -7.91
C VAL A 17 -1.22 4.18 -7.87
N THR A 18 -2.23 4.96 -8.10
CA THR A 18 -3.55 4.47 -8.40
C THR A 18 -3.68 4.39 -9.92
N LEU A 19 -3.52 3.20 -10.49
CA LEU A 19 -3.93 2.92 -11.85
C LEU A 19 -5.44 2.68 -11.78
N ASP A 20 -6.24 3.72 -12.02
CA ASP A 20 -7.67 3.63 -11.90
C ASP A 20 -8.34 3.87 -13.26
N PRO A 21 -9.11 2.90 -13.75
CA PRO A 21 -10.39 3.18 -14.33
C PRO A 21 -11.50 2.92 -13.30
N GLU A 22 -12.52 3.73 -13.23
CA GLU A 22 -13.74 3.46 -12.46
C GLU A 22 -14.32 2.09 -12.85
N GLY A 23 -14.08 1.08 -12.01
CA GLY A 23 -14.57 -0.28 -12.27
C GLY A 23 -13.74 -1.34 -11.56
N PRO A 24 -13.98 -2.63 -11.79
CA PRO A 24 -13.24 -3.73 -11.17
C PRO A 24 -11.81 -3.86 -11.73
N GLY A 25 -11.02 -2.78 -11.73
CA GLY A 25 -9.71 -2.69 -12.37
C GLY A 25 -8.74 -1.69 -11.75
N VAL A 26 -9.08 -1.08 -10.61
CA VAL A 26 -8.13 -0.23 -9.87
C VAL A 26 -6.97 -1.08 -9.38
N ILE A 27 -5.75 -0.75 -9.80
CA ILE A 27 -4.54 -1.37 -9.26
C ILE A 27 -3.83 -0.31 -8.43
N ARG A 28 -3.72 -0.56 -7.13
CA ARG A 28 -2.91 0.23 -6.21
C ARG A 28 -1.60 -0.46 -5.98
N LEU A 29 -0.51 0.25 -6.20
CA LEU A 29 0.84 -0.24 -5.97
C LEU A 29 1.50 0.60 -4.88
N HIS A 30 2.01 -0.06 -3.83
CA HIS A 30 2.89 0.54 -2.86
C HIS A 30 4.24 -0.15 -2.97
N LEU A 31 5.24 0.56 -3.46
CA LEU A 31 6.62 0.06 -3.53
C LEU A 31 7.43 0.67 -2.41
N ARG A 32 7.94 -0.16 -1.51
CA ARG A 32 8.87 0.26 -0.48
C ARG A 32 10.25 -0.31 -0.76
N ARG A 33 11.19 0.58 -1.00
CA ARG A 33 12.62 0.22 -1.18
C ARG A 33 13.36 0.34 0.17
N PRO A 34 14.25 -0.58 0.49
CA PRO A 34 15.08 -0.50 1.69
C PRO A 34 16.04 0.70 1.59
N GLU A 35 16.24 1.42 2.69
CA GLU A 35 17.24 2.48 2.75
C GLU A 35 18.66 1.92 2.59
N LYS A 36 19.49 2.58 1.77
CA LYS A 36 20.85 2.13 1.44
C LYS A 36 21.77 1.87 2.64
N LYS A 37 21.49 2.46 3.81
CA LYS A 37 22.34 2.36 5.00
C LYS A 37 22.23 1.05 5.77
N PHE A 38 21.12 0.32 5.68
CA PHE A 38 20.85 -0.82 6.55
C PHE A 38 21.21 -2.19 5.97
N TRP A 39 21.42 -2.33 4.65
CA TRP A 39 21.48 -3.63 3.98
C TRP A 39 22.88 -4.11 3.54
N ASN A 40 23.93 -3.35 3.79
CA ASN A 40 25.29 -3.74 3.39
C ASN A 40 25.96 -4.81 4.29
N PHE A 41 25.27 -5.29 5.35
CA PHE A 41 25.94 -6.15 6.35
C PHE A 41 26.05 -7.63 5.96
N PHE A 42 25.31 -8.15 4.97
CA PHE A 42 25.28 -9.60 4.70
C PHE A 42 25.37 -10.00 3.22
N GLY A 43 25.68 -9.11 2.29
CA GLY A 43 25.88 -9.49 0.87
C GLY A 43 24.65 -10.07 0.17
N ARG A 44 23.43 -9.90 0.74
CA ARG A 44 22.19 -10.35 0.12
C ARG A 44 21.59 -9.30 -0.81
N PRO A 45 20.87 -9.72 -1.89
CA PRO A 45 20.19 -8.79 -2.76
C PRO A 45 19.21 -7.91 -1.95
N ARG A 46 19.09 -6.64 -2.35
CA ARG A 46 18.17 -5.70 -1.75
C ARG A 46 16.75 -6.07 -2.18
N LEU A 47 15.94 -6.57 -1.28
CA LEU A 47 14.55 -6.86 -1.57
C LEU A 47 13.70 -5.63 -1.28
N SER A 48 12.94 -5.20 -2.27
CA SER A 48 11.87 -4.22 -2.11
C SER A 48 10.55 -4.92 -1.86
N MET A 49 9.66 -4.28 -1.12
CA MET A 49 8.32 -4.77 -0.87
C MET A 49 7.36 -4.08 -1.82
N LEU A 50 6.61 -4.85 -2.60
CA LEU A 50 5.54 -4.35 -3.46
C LEU A 50 4.21 -4.88 -2.96
N TRP A 51 3.32 -3.99 -2.53
CA TRP A 51 1.92 -4.32 -2.28
C TRP A 51 1.08 -4.01 -3.49
N ILE A 52 0.21 -4.95 -3.85
CA ILE A 52 -0.78 -4.81 -4.90
C ILE A 52 -2.16 -4.82 -4.23
N ASN A 53 -2.93 -3.75 -4.40
CA ASN A 53 -4.26 -3.56 -3.80
C ASN A 53 -4.31 -3.78 -2.28
N GLY A 54 -3.21 -3.51 -1.57
CA GLY A 54 -3.11 -3.68 -0.12
C GLY A 54 -3.16 -5.14 0.39
N THR A 55 -3.34 -6.12 -0.47
CA THR A 55 -3.60 -7.52 -0.09
C THR A 55 -2.55 -8.50 -0.58
N GLN A 56 -1.92 -8.23 -1.71
CA GLN A 56 -0.86 -9.08 -2.27
C GLN A 56 0.51 -8.44 -2.00
N LEU A 57 1.41 -9.18 -1.37
CA LEU A 57 2.78 -8.76 -1.12
C LEU A 57 3.73 -9.56 -2.00
N LEU A 58 4.53 -8.85 -2.78
CA LEU A 58 5.67 -9.41 -3.52
C LEU A 58 6.99 -8.82 -2.98
N LEU A 59 8.02 -9.65 -3.02
CA LEU A 59 9.39 -9.22 -2.77
C LEU A 59 10.11 -9.16 -4.10
N LEU A 60 10.71 -8.03 -4.38
CA LEU A 60 11.35 -7.73 -5.66
C LEU A 60 12.84 -7.53 -5.45
N GLU A 61 13.64 -8.16 -6.28
CA GLU A 61 15.08 -7.87 -6.43
C GLU A 61 15.31 -6.50 -7.10
N ASP A 62 16.57 -6.04 -7.09
CA ASP A 62 16.93 -4.69 -7.55
C ASP A 62 16.39 -4.35 -8.94
N SER A 63 16.57 -5.22 -9.95
CA SER A 63 16.12 -4.94 -11.32
C SER A 63 14.60 -4.89 -11.46
N ALA A 64 13.89 -5.81 -10.81
CA ALA A 64 12.43 -5.82 -10.79
C ALA A 64 11.89 -4.59 -10.03
N SER A 65 12.54 -4.19 -8.94
CA SER A 65 12.21 -2.98 -8.19
C SER A 65 12.39 -1.71 -9.02
N ASP A 66 13.47 -1.63 -9.81
CA ASP A 66 13.72 -0.49 -10.69
C ASP A 66 12.69 -0.42 -11.83
N ILE A 67 12.27 -1.56 -12.38
CA ILE A 67 11.19 -1.62 -13.37
C ILE A 67 9.87 -1.15 -12.78
N VAL A 68 9.50 -1.65 -11.59
CA VAL A 68 8.25 -1.25 -10.93
C VAL A 68 8.29 0.22 -10.55
N GLN A 69 9.41 0.74 -10.05
CA GLN A 69 9.55 2.16 -9.76
C GLN A 69 9.38 3.01 -11.02
N ALA A 70 10.06 2.64 -12.11
CA ALA A 70 9.94 3.35 -13.38
C ALA A 70 8.52 3.27 -13.95
N LEU A 71 7.83 2.13 -13.78
CA LEU A 71 6.41 1.96 -14.16
C LEU A 71 5.53 2.95 -13.40
N ILE A 72 5.65 2.99 -12.07
CA ILE A 72 4.90 3.87 -11.19
C ILE A 72 5.10 5.35 -11.59
N GLU A 73 6.34 5.78 -11.74
CA GLU A 73 6.66 7.17 -12.08
C GLU A 73 6.14 7.54 -13.48
N THR A 74 6.38 6.68 -14.49
CA THR A 74 5.99 6.98 -15.88
C THR A 74 4.49 6.99 -16.07
N VAL A 75 3.77 6.03 -15.45
CA VAL A 75 2.29 6.00 -15.52
C VAL A 75 1.70 7.22 -14.83
N GLY A 76 2.22 7.60 -13.66
CA GLY A 76 1.77 8.79 -12.93
C GLY A 76 1.98 10.10 -13.72
N ASP A 77 3.04 10.18 -14.54
CA ASP A 77 3.32 11.34 -15.38
C ASP A 77 2.44 11.41 -16.65
N GLU A 78 2.04 10.24 -17.19
CA GLU A 78 1.40 10.12 -18.52
C GLU A 78 -0.12 9.91 -18.46
N THR A 79 -0.68 9.53 -17.32
CA THR A 79 -2.10 9.19 -17.19
C THR A 79 -2.77 9.92 -16.04
N ARG A 80 -4.05 10.25 -16.21
CA ARG A 80 -4.87 10.74 -15.10
C ARG A 80 -5.51 9.56 -14.38
N PRO A 81 -5.72 9.67 -13.05
CA PRO A 81 -6.49 8.67 -12.32
C PRO A 81 -7.86 8.46 -13.00
N GLY A 82 -8.21 7.22 -13.32
CA GLY A 82 -9.47 6.88 -13.99
C GLY A 82 -9.44 6.88 -15.52
N GLU A 83 -8.32 7.18 -16.15
CA GLU A 83 -8.18 7.16 -17.61
C GLU A 83 -7.74 5.77 -18.08
N GLU A 84 -8.48 5.21 -19.03
CA GLU A 84 -8.10 3.94 -19.66
C GLU A 84 -6.86 4.14 -20.54
N VAL A 85 -5.80 3.38 -20.26
CA VAL A 85 -4.56 3.44 -21.02
C VAL A 85 -4.75 2.72 -22.35
N SER A 86 -4.81 3.47 -23.47
CA SER A 86 -4.86 2.88 -24.80
C SER A 86 -3.58 2.08 -25.11
N LEU A 87 -3.67 1.13 -26.06
CA LEU A 87 -2.51 0.37 -26.50
C LEU A 87 -1.37 1.27 -26.98
N GLU A 88 -1.68 2.34 -27.67
CA GLU A 88 -0.69 3.31 -28.15
C GLU A 88 0.00 4.05 -27.00
N ALA A 89 -0.77 4.48 -25.99
CA ALA A 89 -0.26 5.09 -24.78
C ALA A 89 0.63 4.09 -24.00
N TRP A 90 0.20 2.83 -23.87
CA TRP A 90 0.99 1.79 -23.24
C TRP A 90 2.33 1.56 -23.93
N LEU A 91 2.35 1.47 -25.26
CA LEU A 91 3.60 1.29 -26.02
C LEU A 91 4.56 2.49 -25.87
N ARG A 92 4.04 3.70 -25.67
CA ARG A 92 4.84 4.89 -25.38
C ARG A 92 5.42 4.82 -23.96
N ILE A 93 4.58 4.52 -22.97
CA ILE A 93 4.96 4.34 -21.56
C ILE A 93 6.04 3.27 -21.45
N LYS A 94 5.81 2.09 -22.02
CA LYS A 94 6.77 0.98 -22.01
C LYS A 94 8.14 1.38 -22.55
N ARG A 95 8.18 2.12 -23.68
CA ARG A 95 9.45 2.61 -24.25
C ARG A 95 10.17 3.57 -23.32
N GLU A 96 9.45 4.42 -22.61
CA GLU A 96 10.05 5.35 -21.66
C GLU A 96 10.58 4.62 -20.43
N ILE A 97 9.85 3.66 -19.89
CA ILE A 97 10.32 2.77 -18.81
C ILE A 97 11.59 2.05 -19.26
N ALA A 98 11.57 1.45 -20.46
CA ALA A 98 12.73 0.71 -20.97
C ALA A 98 13.98 1.59 -21.09
N LYS A 99 13.87 2.84 -21.52
CA LYS A 99 14.99 3.81 -21.56
C LYS A 99 15.52 4.11 -20.16
N ARG A 100 14.63 4.38 -19.18
CA ARG A 100 15.02 4.68 -17.80
C ARG A 100 15.77 3.50 -17.19
N VAL A 101 15.23 2.29 -17.33
CA VAL A 101 15.85 1.06 -16.80
C VAL A 101 17.18 0.76 -17.53
N HIS A 102 17.22 0.94 -18.86
CA HIS A 102 18.46 0.75 -19.62
C HIS A 102 19.59 1.69 -19.18
N SER A 103 19.27 2.91 -18.75
CA SER A 103 20.27 3.83 -18.20
C SER A 103 20.92 3.32 -16.91
N LEU A 104 20.21 2.49 -16.13
CA LEU A 104 20.72 1.83 -14.92
C LEU A 104 21.50 0.54 -15.27
N TYR A 105 21.09 -0.13 -16.36
CA TYR A 105 21.64 -1.41 -16.80
C TYR A 105 22.10 -1.36 -18.27
N PRO A 106 23.13 -0.55 -18.61
CA PRO A 106 23.52 -0.30 -20.01
C PRO A 106 24.07 -1.55 -20.73
N GLY A 107 24.42 -2.60 -19.99
CA GLY A 107 24.83 -3.89 -20.55
C GLY A 107 23.68 -4.82 -20.96
N THR A 108 22.43 -4.48 -20.61
CA THR A 108 21.25 -5.31 -20.91
C THR A 108 20.59 -4.81 -22.20
N PRO A 109 20.33 -5.68 -23.20
CA PRO A 109 19.61 -5.28 -24.40
C PRO A 109 18.22 -4.70 -24.07
N ILE A 110 17.82 -3.63 -24.75
CA ILE A 110 16.52 -2.98 -24.53
C ILE A 110 15.36 -3.97 -24.73
N SER A 111 15.45 -4.86 -25.73
CA SER A 111 14.42 -5.89 -25.97
C SER A 111 14.22 -6.81 -24.76
N ARG A 112 15.29 -7.15 -24.05
CA ARG A 112 15.19 -7.95 -22.83
C ARG A 112 14.49 -7.19 -21.71
N ILE A 113 14.81 -5.90 -21.54
CA ILE A 113 14.14 -5.03 -20.58
C ILE A 113 12.64 -4.91 -20.91
N GLU A 114 12.30 -4.78 -22.20
CA GLU A 114 10.89 -4.72 -22.65
C GLU A 114 10.13 -6.03 -22.36
N GLU A 115 10.77 -7.19 -22.50
CA GLU A 115 10.21 -8.50 -22.11
C GLU A 115 9.95 -8.56 -20.59
N ASP A 116 10.92 -8.11 -19.79
CA ASP A 116 10.79 -8.10 -18.33
C ASP A 116 9.71 -7.12 -17.87
N ILE A 117 9.54 -5.96 -18.54
CA ILE A 117 8.43 -5.02 -18.29
C ILE A 117 7.09 -5.69 -18.58
N ASP A 118 6.93 -6.36 -19.72
CA ASP A 118 5.70 -7.05 -20.09
C ASP A 118 5.35 -8.16 -19.07
N TYR A 119 6.36 -8.92 -18.65
CA TYR A 119 6.20 -9.97 -17.65
C TYR A 119 5.72 -9.39 -16.30
N ILE A 120 6.43 -8.37 -15.78
CA ILE A 120 6.10 -7.76 -14.47
C ILE A 120 4.74 -7.08 -14.53
N TYR A 121 4.43 -6.33 -15.57
CA TYR A 121 3.13 -5.69 -15.75
C TYR A 121 2.00 -6.71 -15.83
N GLY A 122 2.16 -7.75 -16.66
CA GLY A 122 1.20 -8.84 -16.76
C GLY A 122 0.96 -9.54 -15.42
N LEU A 123 2.03 -9.80 -14.65
CA LEU A 123 1.95 -10.38 -13.32
C LEU A 123 1.16 -9.47 -12.36
N ILE A 124 1.44 -8.17 -12.32
CA ILE A 124 0.73 -7.20 -11.48
C ILE A 124 -0.77 -7.20 -11.83
N VAL A 125 -1.12 -7.18 -13.11
CA VAL A 125 -2.52 -7.22 -13.57
C VAL A 125 -3.23 -8.51 -13.13
N GLU A 126 -2.61 -9.66 -13.29
CA GLU A 126 -3.20 -10.94 -12.88
C GLU A 126 -3.39 -11.03 -11.37
N LEU A 127 -2.38 -10.61 -10.59
CA LEU A 127 -2.46 -10.60 -9.12
C LEU A 127 -3.50 -9.59 -8.62
N SER A 128 -3.67 -8.47 -9.30
CA SER A 128 -4.71 -7.48 -8.96
C SER A 128 -6.13 -8.02 -9.12
N LYS A 129 -6.30 -9.03 -9.99
CA LYS A 129 -7.56 -9.75 -10.20
C LYS A 129 -7.76 -10.92 -9.23
N GLY A 130 -6.82 -11.12 -8.30
CA GLY A 130 -6.90 -12.19 -7.29
C GLY A 130 -6.23 -13.51 -7.68
N ALA A 131 -5.41 -13.54 -8.74
CA ALA A 131 -4.65 -14.74 -9.07
C ALA A 131 -3.67 -15.10 -7.94
N CYS A 132 -3.41 -16.39 -7.75
CA CYS A 132 -2.43 -16.84 -6.78
C CYS A 132 -1.00 -16.67 -7.34
N PRO A 133 -0.07 -16.00 -6.60
CA PRO A 133 1.30 -15.82 -7.07
C PRO A 133 2.00 -17.13 -7.49
N ARG A 134 1.80 -18.21 -6.73
CA ARG A 134 2.40 -19.53 -7.04
C ARG A 134 1.93 -20.10 -8.37
N GLU A 135 0.67 -19.91 -8.73
CA GLU A 135 0.10 -20.38 -10.01
C GLU A 135 0.67 -19.59 -11.20
N LYS A 136 1.23 -18.41 -10.94
CA LYS A 136 1.89 -17.56 -11.93
C LYS A 136 3.42 -17.73 -11.97
N GLY A 137 3.93 -18.77 -11.32
CA GLY A 137 5.37 -19.07 -11.33
C GLY A 137 6.22 -18.17 -10.44
N VAL A 138 5.58 -17.41 -9.53
CA VAL A 138 6.31 -16.66 -8.52
C VAL A 138 6.74 -17.63 -7.43
N GLU A 139 8.04 -17.93 -7.41
CA GLU A 139 8.61 -18.75 -6.35
C GLU A 139 8.65 -17.92 -5.06
N GLY A 140 7.93 -18.39 -4.05
CA GLY A 140 7.90 -17.74 -2.73
C GLY A 140 9.05 -18.26 -1.87
N GLU A 141 10.07 -17.46 -1.62
CA GLU A 141 10.93 -17.69 -0.47
C GLU A 141 10.21 -17.28 0.81
N ILE A 142 10.20 -18.18 1.81
CA ILE A 142 9.76 -17.83 3.16
C ILE A 142 10.90 -17.01 3.79
N ILE A 143 10.72 -15.71 3.86
CA ILE A 143 11.66 -14.85 4.57
C ILE A 143 11.53 -15.19 6.07
N SER A 144 12.65 -15.60 6.64
CA SER A 144 12.74 -15.85 8.08
C SER A 144 12.39 -14.58 8.86
N SER A 145 11.63 -14.72 9.95
CA SER A 145 11.32 -13.60 10.85
C SER A 145 12.58 -12.87 11.38
N LYS A 146 13.74 -13.51 11.33
CA LYS A 146 15.03 -12.91 11.68
C LYS A 146 15.54 -11.89 10.64
N GLU A 147 14.98 -11.90 9.44
CA GLU A 147 15.35 -11.00 8.35
C GLU A 147 14.44 -9.74 8.30
N TRP A 148 13.35 -9.76 9.05
CA TRP A 148 12.46 -8.61 9.21
C TRP A 148 12.99 -7.69 10.32
N GLN A 149 13.23 -6.43 10.00
CA GLN A 149 13.66 -5.42 10.98
C GLN A 149 12.49 -4.84 11.77
N ALA A 150 11.28 -4.95 11.23
CA ALA A 150 10.05 -4.47 11.84
C ALA A 150 8.89 -5.40 11.46
N PRO A 151 7.76 -5.38 12.20
CA PRO A 151 6.54 -6.05 11.78
C PRO A 151 6.10 -5.61 10.38
N ALA A 152 5.67 -6.57 9.55
CA ALA A 152 5.16 -6.27 8.20
C ALA A 152 3.82 -5.53 8.25
N ARG A 153 3.06 -5.69 9.34
CA ARG A 153 1.75 -5.08 9.58
C ARG A 153 1.58 -4.78 11.06
N MET A 154 0.86 -3.72 11.38
CA MET A 154 0.49 -3.36 12.74
C MET A 154 -0.95 -2.85 12.82
N ASP A 155 -1.71 -3.42 13.76
CA ASP A 155 -3.07 -2.99 14.07
C ASP A 155 -3.02 -1.85 15.11
N LEU A 156 -3.63 -0.71 14.81
CA LEU A 156 -3.63 0.47 15.66
C LEU A 156 -5.03 0.64 16.28
N LEU A 157 -5.11 0.42 17.57
CA LEU A 157 -6.35 0.63 18.33
C LEU A 157 -6.52 2.14 18.58
N ILE A 158 -7.06 2.85 17.59
CA ILE A 158 -7.20 4.31 17.64
C ILE A 158 -8.40 4.78 18.47
N SER A 159 -9.35 3.89 18.73
CA SER A 159 -10.53 4.18 19.56
C SER A 159 -10.66 3.16 20.69
N SER A 160 -11.07 3.61 21.88
CA SER A 160 -11.35 2.75 23.03
C SER A 160 -12.80 2.29 23.00
N MET A 161 -13.15 1.30 23.83
CA MET A 161 -14.54 0.89 24.01
C MET A 161 -15.37 1.95 24.74
N LYS A 162 -14.73 2.80 25.56
CA LYS A 162 -15.39 3.79 26.43
C LYS A 162 -15.25 5.22 25.94
N GLY A 163 -14.17 5.55 25.23
CA GLY A 163 -13.88 6.89 24.70
C GLY A 163 -14.84 7.29 23.59
N SER A 164 -14.40 7.27 22.34
CA SER A 164 -15.27 7.49 21.18
C SER A 164 -16.33 6.39 21.03
N GLY A 165 -16.12 5.26 21.72
CA GLY A 165 -17.10 4.21 21.97
C GLY A 165 -17.32 3.26 20.81
N CYS A 166 -17.69 2.03 21.12
CA CYS A 166 -18.26 1.11 20.15
C CYS A 166 -19.77 1.01 20.40
N GLN A 167 -20.57 1.14 19.35
CA GLN A 167 -22.03 1.05 19.46
C GLN A 167 -22.51 -0.42 19.61
N ASN A 168 -21.60 -1.39 19.44
CA ASN A 168 -21.90 -2.81 19.58
C ASN A 168 -21.46 -3.31 20.96
N ALA A 169 -22.35 -3.99 21.66
CA ALA A 169 -22.06 -4.68 22.93
C ALA A 169 -21.87 -6.16 22.67
N CYS A 170 -20.86 -6.54 21.87
CA CYS A 170 -20.60 -7.94 21.54
C CYS A 170 -20.09 -8.67 22.77
N SER A 171 -20.73 -9.78 23.15
CA SER A 171 -20.35 -10.58 24.33
C SER A 171 -18.99 -11.30 24.19
N TRP A 172 -18.49 -11.41 22.98
CA TRP A 172 -17.20 -12.04 22.63
C TRP A 172 -16.12 -11.03 22.23
N CYS A 173 -16.33 -9.75 22.49
CA CYS A 173 -15.40 -8.71 22.05
C CYS A 173 -14.07 -8.81 22.82
N TYR A 174 -12.97 -9.02 22.11
CA TYR A 174 -11.63 -9.08 22.70
C TYR A 174 -11.21 -7.76 23.38
N ALA A 175 -11.81 -6.66 22.95
CA ALA A 175 -11.51 -5.32 23.50
C ALA A 175 -12.37 -4.95 24.72
N SER A 176 -13.34 -5.80 25.13
CA SER A 176 -14.23 -5.52 26.29
C SER A 176 -13.47 -5.37 27.60
N ASP A 177 -12.38 -6.13 27.76
CA ASP A 177 -11.56 -6.18 29.00
C ASP A 177 -10.37 -5.22 28.95
N MET A 178 -10.23 -4.44 27.88
CA MET A 178 -9.15 -3.47 27.79
C MET A 178 -9.34 -2.36 28.85
N PRO A 179 -8.21 -1.87 29.43
CA PRO A 179 -8.28 -0.82 30.42
C PRO A 179 -8.85 0.47 29.81
N ASP A 180 -9.58 1.21 30.63
CA ASP A 180 -10.09 2.53 30.24
C ASP A 180 -8.94 3.55 30.28
N ILE A 181 -8.27 3.72 29.16
CA ILE A 181 -7.19 4.70 28.99
C ILE A 181 -7.67 5.82 28.09
N PRO A 182 -7.23 7.07 28.34
CA PRO A 182 -7.55 8.17 27.46
C PRO A 182 -7.06 7.90 26.02
N GLU A 183 -7.90 8.17 25.04
CA GLU A 183 -7.50 8.11 23.63
C GLU A 183 -6.47 9.19 23.32
N LEU A 184 -5.50 8.85 22.50
CA LEU A 184 -4.57 9.83 21.97
C LEU A 184 -5.30 10.81 21.05
N ASP A 185 -4.92 12.07 21.11
CA ASP A 185 -5.38 13.09 20.17
C ASP A 185 -4.77 12.90 18.77
N THR A 186 -5.29 13.61 17.79
CA THR A 186 -4.85 13.57 16.39
C THR A 186 -3.34 13.85 16.25
N ALA A 187 -2.82 14.86 16.98
CA ALA A 187 -1.42 15.22 16.89
C ALA A 187 -0.49 14.13 17.45
N SER A 188 -0.91 13.47 18.51
CA SER A 188 -0.19 12.32 19.10
C SER A 188 -0.21 11.12 18.19
N TRP A 189 -1.35 10.81 17.56
CA TRP A 189 -1.43 9.73 16.57
C TRP A 189 -0.55 10.00 15.35
N LYS A 190 -0.49 11.22 14.84
CA LYS A 190 0.44 11.58 13.75
C LYS A 190 1.89 11.32 14.12
N LYS A 191 2.30 11.63 15.36
CA LYS A 191 3.65 11.28 15.86
C LYS A 191 3.87 9.76 15.92
N VAL A 192 2.87 9.00 16.37
CA VAL A 192 2.94 7.53 16.36
C VAL A 192 3.13 7.02 14.93
N LEU A 193 2.36 7.51 13.97
CA LEU A 193 2.49 7.15 12.55
C LEU A 193 3.90 7.45 12.02
N ASP A 194 4.46 8.62 12.35
CA ASP A 194 5.83 8.95 11.94
C ASP A 194 6.88 8.00 12.55
N LEU A 195 6.72 7.63 13.82
CA LEU A 195 7.61 6.66 14.48
C LEU A 195 7.50 5.27 13.87
N LEU A 196 6.28 4.81 13.57
CA LEU A 196 6.05 3.52 12.92
C LEU A 196 6.68 3.48 11.52
N TRP A 197 6.54 4.58 10.76
CA TRP A 197 7.19 4.70 9.48
C TRP A 197 8.71 4.64 9.57
N GLN A 198 9.30 5.41 10.50
CA GLN A 198 10.74 5.40 10.76
C GLN A 198 11.24 4.03 11.22
N ALA A 199 10.42 3.30 12.02
CA ALA A 199 10.72 1.95 12.45
C ALA A 199 10.68 0.91 11.32
N GLY A 200 10.17 1.27 10.16
CA GLY A 200 10.15 0.39 9.00
C GLY A 200 8.84 -0.35 8.77
N ILE A 201 7.77 -0.05 9.51
CA ILE A 201 6.46 -0.69 9.35
C ILE A 201 5.79 -0.14 8.09
N PRO A 202 5.44 -1.01 7.13
CA PRO A 202 4.89 -0.56 5.85
C PRO A 202 3.36 -0.58 5.78
N HIS A 203 2.70 -1.30 6.68
CA HIS A 203 1.26 -1.57 6.64
C HIS A 203 0.65 -1.38 8.02
N ILE A 204 -0.43 -0.64 8.08
CA ILE A 204 -1.19 -0.37 9.32
C ILE A 204 -2.68 -0.56 9.10
N ASP A 205 -3.34 -1.05 10.13
CA ASP A 205 -4.81 -1.11 10.18
C ASP A 205 -5.33 -0.23 11.32
N PHE A 206 -6.27 0.64 10.97
CA PHE A 206 -7.02 1.40 11.94
C PHE A 206 -8.14 0.53 12.52
N THR A 207 -8.11 0.31 13.82
CA THR A 207 -9.08 -0.51 14.56
C THR A 207 -9.31 0.07 15.95
N GLY A 208 -9.83 -0.70 16.88
CA GLY A 208 -10.07 -0.31 18.26
C GLY A 208 -11.40 -0.83 18.77
N GLY A 209 -12.16 0.00 19.45
CA GLY A 209 -13.57 -0.26 19.71
C GLY A 209 -14.33 -0.18 18.39
N GLU A 210 -14.57 1.04 17.90
CA GLU A 210 -15.05 1.27 16.55
C GLU A 210 -14.38 2.53 15.98
N PRO A 211 -13.42 2.38 15.06
CA PRO A 211 -12.63 3.51 14.56
C PRO A 211 -13.46 4.57 13.84
N THR A 212 -14.59 4.20 13.24
CA THR A 212 -15.47 5.14 12.52
C THR A 212 -16.25 6.10 13.45
N THR A 213 -16.13 5.93 14.77
CA THR A 213 -16.68 6.87 15.74
C THR A 213 -15.77 8.06 16.00
N ARG A 214 -14.49 7.96 15.64
CA ARG A 214 -13.53 9.07 15.75
C ARG A 214 -13.82 10.14 14.71
N PRO A 215 -13.96 11.42 15.13
CA PRO A 215 -14.23 12.51 14.19
C PRO A 215 -13.03 12.82 13.28
N ASP A 216 -11.83 12.48 13.70
CA ASP A 216 -10.57 12.72 12.99
C ASP A 216 -10.05 11.51 12.20
N LEU A 217 -10.85 10.44 12.05
CA LEU A 217 -10.46 9.24 11.30
C LEU A 217 -9.94 9.56 9.90
N LEU A 218 -10.69 10.38 9.14
CA LEU A 218 -10.32 10.71 7.76
C LEU A 218 -8.98 11.46 7.68
N GLU A 219 -8.73 12.35 8.65
CA GLU A 219 -7.47 13.08 8.76
C GLU A 219 -6.29 12.14 9.08
N LEU A 220 -6.51 11.14 9.94
CA LEU A 220 -5.48 10.13 10.25
C LEU A 220 -5.19 9.23 9.05
N VAL A 221 -6.23 8.78 8.33
CA VAL A 221 -6.06 7.98 7.11
C VAL A 221 -5.31 8.77 6.03
N GLU A 222 -5.69 10.04 5.82
CA GLU A 222 -5.00 10.91 4.87
C GLU A 222 -3.52 11.13 5.25
N TYR A 223 -3.23 11.33 6.53
CA TYR A 223 -1.86 11.49 7.02
C TYR A 223 -1.02 10.22 6.85
N ALA A 224 -1.66 9.06 6.90
CA ALA A 224 -1.04 7.75 6.75
C ALA A 224 -0.86 7.31 5.29
N GLU A 225 -1.01 8.18 4.30
CA GLU A 225 -0.98 7.87 2.87
C GLU A 225 0.26 7.09 2.38
N LYS A 226 1.38 7.22 3.09
CA LYS A 226 2.63 6.49 2.82
C LYS A 226 2.59 5.01 3.23
N PHE A 227 1.64 4.61 4.07
CA PHE A 227 1.43 3.22 4.45
C PHE A 227 0.43 2.53 3.50
N VAL A 228 0.47 1.21 3.45
CA VAL A 228 -0.72 0.44 3.13
C VAL A 228 -1.68 0.60 4.30
N THR A 229 -2.90 1.06 4.04
CA THR A 229 -3.87 1.40 5.10
C THR A 229 -5.12 0.53 5.02
N GLY A 230 -5.45 -0.10 6.13
CA GLY A 230 -6.69 -0.83 6.32
C GLY A 230 -7.59 -0.18 7.35
N LEU A 231 -8.88 -0.46 7.28
CA LEU A 231 -9.87 -0.09 8.28
C LEU A 231 -10.64 -1.34 8.70
N ILE A 232 -10.54 -1.69 9.99
CA ILE A 232 -11.31 -2.80 10.58
C ILE A 232 -12.49 -2.18 11.34
N THR A 233 -13.71 -2.47 10.90
CA THR A 233 -14.93 -1.79 11.39
C THR A 233 -16.11 -2.74 11.50
N ASN A 234 -17.08 -2.39 12.35
CA ASN A 234 -18.38 -3.05 12.39
C ASN A 234 -19.28 -2.71 11.18
N GLY A 235 -18.87 -1.83 10.30
CA GLY A 235 -19.53 -1.49 9.05
C GLY A 235 -20.71 -0.53 9.16
N ARG A 236 -21.20 -0.16 10.36
CA ARG A 236 -22.42 0.68 10.53
C ARG A 236 -22.32 2.05 9.88
N ALA A 237 -21.12 2.63 9.85
CA ALA A 237 -20.91 3.95 9.27
C ALA A 237 -20.53 3.94 7.79
N MET A 238 -20.35 2.76 7.17
CA MET A 238 -19.78 2.64 5.82
C MET A 238 -20.62 3.32 4.74
N SER A 239 -21.96 3.23 4.80
CA SER A 239 -22.82 3.93 3.83
C SER A 239 -22.59 5.45 3.80
N ARG A 240 -22.21 6.03 4.93
CA ARG A 240 -21.91 7.47 5.09
C ARG A 240 -20.50 7.82 4.72
N LEU A 241 -19.52 6.97 5.09
CA LEU A 241 -18.09 7.28 5.01
C LEU A 241 -17.42 6.77 3.73
N ALA A 242 -18.00 5.85 2.98
CA ALA A 242 -17.34 5.18 1.85
C ALA A 242 -16.74 6.16 0.82
N LYS A 243 -17.46 7.24 0.47
CA LYS A 243 -16.97 8.24 -0.48
C LYS A 243 -15.76 9.02 0.06
N ASP A 244 -15.79 9.38 1.34
CA ASP A 244 -14.70 10.12 1.97
C ASP A 244 -13.49 9.23 2.18
N LEU A 245 -13.68 7.97 2.58
CA LEU A 245 -12.61 6.98 2.70
C LEU A 245 -11.93 6.71 1.35
N LYS A 246 -12.70 6.62 0.26
CA LYS A 246 -12.14 6.54 -1.10
C LYS A 246 -11.30 7.79 -1.42
N ARG A 247 -11.75 8.98 -1.05
CA ARG A 247 -11.05 10.25 -1.31
C ARG A 247 -9.72 10.35 -0.58
N VAL A 248 -9.64 9.86 0.66
CA VAL A 248 -8.41 9.88 1.47
C VAL A 248 -7.50 8.67 1.22
N SER A 249 -7.76 7.93 0.14
CA SER A 249 -6.91 6.82 -0.32
C SER A 249 -6.74 5.67 0.66
N LEU A 250 -7.79 5.29 1.39
CA LEU A 250 -7.81 4.05 2.15
C LEU A 250 -7.70 2.86 1.18
N ASP A 251 -6.79 1.92 1.47
CA ASP A 251 -6.53 0.78 0.57
C ASP A 251 -7.62 -0.28 0.65
N TYR A 252 -8.07 -0.64 1.86
CA TYR A 252 -9.13 -1.62 2.03
C TYR A 252 -9.92 -1.46 3.32
N VAL A 253 -11.08 -2.08 3.35
CA VAL A 253 -11.95 -2.16 4.54
C VAL A 253 -12.23 -3.62 4.85
N GLN A 254 -12.02 -4.00 6.10
CA GLN A 254 -12.45 -5.26 6.66
C GLN A 254 -13.67 -5.02 7.53
N ILE A 255 -14.83 -5.56 7.13
CA ILE A 255 -16.06 -5.46 7.91
C ILE A 255 -16.21 -6.73 8.75
N SER A 256 -16.33 -6.54 10.08
CA SER A 256 -16.61 -7.63 11.01
C SER A 256 -18.08 -8.00 10.92
N ILE A 257 -18.38 -9.15 10.35
CA ILE A 257 -19.72 -9.72 10.23
C ILE A 257 -19.81 -10.90 11.18
N GLU A 258 -20.51 -10.70 12.28
CA GLU A 258 -20.69 -11.71 13.32
C GLU A 258 -22.11 -12.26 13.24
N SER A 259 -22.25 -13.58 13.25
CA SER A 259 -23.56 -14.28 13.22
C SER A 259 -24.00 -14.75 14.60
#